data_416108f39858dfa2470fece4bb045e3d
#
_entry.id   416108f39858dfa2470fece4bb045e3d
#
_cell.length_a   1.000
_cell.length_b   1.000
_cell.length_c   1.000
_cell.angle_alpha   90.00
_cell.angle_beta   90.00
_cell.angle_gamma   90.00
#
_symmetry.space_group_name_H-M   'P 1'
#
loop_
_entity.id
_entity.type
_entity.pdbx_description
1 polymer ?
#
loop_
_entity_poly.entity_id
_entity_poly.type
_entity_poly.pdbx_seq_one_letter_code
_entity_poly.pdbx_strand_id
1 'polypeptide(L)'
;MTNYARDCKSTVIPGMRYHDCLGAIEWLCKALGFEKHAVYMGEGTSVMHAELVFGNGMIMLGSASNRSDYSKYTAMPEELGGREIRSISLMVSDCDAVYAQAKAADAEMVLDLEEKGYGGKALTCRDPEGYLWNVGTYNPWDAPPKT
;
A
#
# COMPACT_ATOMS: atom_id res chain seq x y z
N MET A 1 27.75 -12.06 -6.61
CA MET A 1 26.83 -11.05 -7.14
C MET A 1 26.85 -9.80 -6.27
N THR A 2 26.94 -8.65 -6.90
CA THR A 2 26.97 -7.37 -6.16
C THR A 2 25.56 -7.00 -5.70
N ASN A 3 25.42 -6.66 -4.42
CA ASN A 3 24.16 -6.14 -3.89
C ASN A 3 24.24 -4.61 -3.82
N TYR A 4 23.70 -3.95 -4.83
CA TYR A 4 23.73 -2.49 -4.94
C TYR A 4 22.79 -1.80 -3.93
N ALA A 5 21.92 -2.57 -3.27
CA ALA A 5 20.94 -2.03 -2.33
C ALA A 5 21.27 -2.29 -0.86
N ARG A 6 22.45 -2.87 -0.59
CA ARG A 6 22.81 -3.33 0.76
C ARG A 6 22.60 -2.29 1.86
N ASP A 7 23.01 -1.07 1.58
CA ASP A 7 22.95 0.00 2.60
C ASP A 7 21.80 0.96 2.38
N CYS A 8 20.83 0.58 1.54
CA CYS A 8 19.65 1.38 1.28
C CYS A 8 18.49 0.89 2.14
N LYS A 9 17.70 1.85 2.60
CA LYS A 9 16.46 1.61 3.34
C LYS A 9 15.33 1.53 2.33
N SER A 10 14.41 0.57 2.46
CA SER A 10 13.23 0.47 1.59
C SER A 10 13.56 0.62 0.10
N THR A 11 14.24 -0.36 -0.45
CA THR A 11 14.79 -0.28 -1.82
C THR A 11 13.77 -0.60 -2.92
N VAL A 12 12.65 -1.24 -2.57
CA VAL A 12 11.54 -1.50 -3.49
C VAL A 12 10.37 -0.65 -3.03
N ILE A 13 10.01 0.36 -3.84
CA ILE A 13 9.02 1.36 -3.45
C ILE A 13 7.88 1.35 -4.46
N PRO A 14 6.70 0.81 -4.08
CA PRO A 14 5.52 0.89 -4.93
C PRO A 14 5.06 2.33 -5.13
N GLY A 15 4.61 2.63 -6.34
CA GLY A 15 4.03 3.93 -6.66
C GLY A 15 2.57 3.77 -7.09
N MET A 16 1.73 4.72 -6.69
CA MET A 16 0.30 4.70 -7.00
C MET A 16 -0.18 6.11 -7.34
N ARG A 17 -1.22 6.16 -8.16
CA ARG A 17 -1.91 7.41 -8.47
C ARG A 17 -3.33 7.36 -7.91
N TYR A 18 -3.81 8.50 -7.43
CA TYR A 18 -5.15 8.63 -6.90
C TYR A 18 -5.85 9.85 -7.47
N HIS A 19 -7.14 9.75 -7.74
CA HIS A 19 -7.95 10.90 -8.13
C HIS A 19 -8.05 11.90 -6.97
N ASP A 20 -8.35 11.41 -5.77
CA ASP A 20 -8.31 12.18 -4.53
C ASP A 20 -7.11 11.74 -3.69
N CYS A 21 -5.94 12.23 -4.04
CA CYS A 21 -4.71 11.80 -3.39
C CYS A 21 -4.64 12.23 -1.92
N LEU A 22 -5.12 13.43 -1.57
CA LEU A 22 -5.17 13.85 -0.16
C LEU A 22 -6.07 12.94 0.67
N GLY A 23 -7.25 12.61 0.14
CA GLY A 23 -8.17 11.68 0.79
C GLY A 23 -7.57 10.28 0.95
N ALA A 24 -6.85 9.81 -0.07
CA ALA A 24 -6.17 8.52 -0.01
C ALA A 24 -5.09 8.50 1.07
N ILE A 25 -4.30 9.57 1.18
CA ILE A 25 -3.26 9.71 2.21
C ILE A 25 -3.89 9.61 3.61
N GLU A 26 -4.95 10.38 3.84
CA GLU A 26 -5.64 10.37 5.14
C GLU A 26 -6.21 8.97 5.46
N TRP A 27 -6.82 8.32 4.47
CA TRP A 27 -7.38 6.99 4.66
C TRP A 27 -6.29 5.95 4.96
N LEU A 28 -5.19 5.96 4.20
CA LEU A 28 -4.09 5.01 4.40
C LEU A 28 -3.48 5.16 5.80
N CYS A 29 -3.34 6.39 6.28
CA CYS A 29 -2.85 6.63 7.64
C CYS A 29 -3.85 6.12 8.69
N LYS A 30 -5.14 6.43 8.51
CA LYS A 30 -6.20 6.09 9.47
C LYS A 30 -6.54 4.59 9.48
N ALA A 31 -6.69 4.00 8.30
CA ALA A 31 -7.15 2.61 8.15
C ALA A 31 -6.04 1.58 8.33
N LEU A 32 -4.88 1.84 7.77
CA LEU A 32 -3.79 0.86 7.70
C LEU A 32 -2.57 1.21 8.56
N GLY A 33 -2.49 2.44 9.05
CA GLY A 33 -1.39 2.84 9.95
C GLY A 33 -0.15 3.36 9.23
N PHE A 34 -0.28 3.84 7.99
CA PHE A 34 0.81 4.55 7.34
C PHE A 34 1.11 5.87 8.04
N GLU A 35 2.31 6.36 7.89
CA GLU A 35 2.73 7.67 8.41
C GLU A 35 3.23 8.52 7.26
N LYS A 36 2.90 9.81 7.29
CA LYS A 36 3.39 10.77 6.29
C LYS A 36 4.88 11.00 6.49
N HIS A 37 5.65 10.83 5.43
CA HIS A 37 7.07 11.19 5.41
C HIS A 37 7.26 12.55 4.74
N ALA A 38 6.63 12.73 3.56
CA ALA A 38 6.66 13.99 2.83
C ALA A 38 5.42 14.12 1.95
N VAL A 39 4.90 15.33 1.80
CA VAL A 39 3.81 15.63 0.89
C VAL A 39 4.14 16.93 0.17
N TYR A 40 4.28 16.86 -1.15
CA TYR A 40 4.58 18.02 -2.00
C TYR A 40 3.33 18.35 -2.81
N MET A 41 2.75 19.50 -2.54
CA MET A 41 1.51 19.93 -3.18
C MET A 41 1.78 20.50 -4.58
N GLY A 42 0.83 20.28 -5.49
CA GLY A 42 0.76 20.95 -6.78
C GLY A 42 -0.26 22.09 -6.72
N GLU A 43 -0.90 22.37 -7.85
CA GLU A 43 -1.96 23.39 -7.89
C GLU A 43 -3.22 22.92 -7.19
N GLY A 44 -3.88 23.83 -6.47
CA GLY A 44 -5.13 23.52 -5.78
C GLY A 44 -4.95 22.42 -4.74
N THR A 45 -5.76 21.38 -4.85
CA THR A 45 -5.72 20.22 -3.96
C THR A 45 -4.90 19.05 -4.52
N SER A 46 -4.25 19.23 -5.68
CA SER A 46 -3.45 18.17 -6.26
C SER A 46 -2.18 17.93 -5.45
N VAL A 47 -1.78 16.67 -5.37
CA VAL A 47 -0.53 16.25 -4.74
C VAL A 47 0.44 15.93 -5.87
N MET A 48 1.52 16.70 -5.94
CA MET A 48 2.56 16.46 -6.94
C MET A 48 3.28 15.14 -6.64
N HIS A 49 3.62 14.94 -5.37
CA HIS A 49 4.34 13.76 -4.91
C HIS A 49 4.16 13.62 -3.40
N ALA A 50 3.93 12.40 -2.93
CA ALA A 50 3.87 12.10 -1.51
C ALA A 50 4.63 10.81 -1.22
N GLU A 51 5.18 10.74 -0.03
CA GLU A 51 5.90 9.58 0.50
C GLU A 51 5.27 9.21 1.83
N LEU A 52 4.78 7.97 1.92
CA LEU A 52 4.24 7.42 3.16
C LEU A 52 5.12 6.24 3.58
N VAL A 53 5.34 6.12 4.88
CA VAL A 53 6.14 5.01 5.45
C VAL A 53 5.25 4.04 6.22
N PHE A 54 5.65 2.79 6.20
CA PHE A 54 5.04 1.70 6.96
C PHE A 54 6.18 0.86 7.52
N GLY A 55 6.49 1.04 8.82
CA GLY A 55 7.70 0.45 9.38
C GLY A 55 8.94 0.92 8.61
N ASN A 56 9.69 -0.02 8.06
CA ASN A 56 10.85 0.29 7.22
C ASN A 56 10.52 0.38 5.72
N GLY A 57 9.25 0.22 5.36
CA GLY A 57 8.79 0.30 3.98
C GLY A 57 8.31 1.69 3.61
N MET A 58 8.22 1.94 2.31
CA MET A 58 7.73 3.22 1.77
C MET A 58 6.87 2.97 0.53
N ILE A 59 5.87 3.81 0.36
CA ILE A 59 5.13 3.94 -0.90
C ILE A 59 5.19 5.40 -1.36
N MET A 60 5.06 5.61 -2.66
CA MET A 60 5.00 6.94 -3.26
C MET A 60 3.63 7.14 -3.92
N LEU A 61 3.07 8.31 -3.76
CA LEU A 61 1.74 8.64 -4.28
C LEU A 61 1.80 9.95 -5.05
N GLY A 62 0.86 10.10 -5.97
CA GLY A 62 0.63 11.36 -6.66
C GLY A 62 -0.78 11.43 -7.20
N SER A 63 -1.24 12.64 -7.50
CA SER A 63 -2.56 12.83 -8.09
C SER A 63 -2.61 12.30 -9.52
N ALA A 64 -3.71 11.65 -9.87
CA ALA A 64 -3.92 11.12 -11.22
C ALA A 64 -3.93 12.22 -12.28
N SER A 65 -4.20 13.46 -11.88
CA SER A 65 -4.15 14.63 -12.77
C SER A 65 -2.74 15.01 -13.20
N ASN A 66 -1.71 14.54 -12.49
CA ASN A 66 -0.32 14.78 -12.88
C ASN A 66 -0.03 14.01 -14.16
N ARG A 67 0.45 14.71 -15.17
CA ARG A 67 0.78 14.14 -16.48
C ARG A 67 2.28 14.00 -16.63
N SER A 68 2.71 12.84 -17.15
CA SER A 68 4.10 12.58 -17.49
C SER A 68 4.14 11.55 -18.63
N ASP A 69 5.30 11.39 -19.23
CA ASP A 69 5.48 10.33 -20.23
C ASP A 69 5.27 8.94 -19.64
N TYR A 70 5.52 8.78 -18.35
CA TYR A 70 5.31 7.51 -17.67
C TYR A 70 3.84 7.19 -17.43
N SER A 71 2.99 8.19 -17.24
CA SER A 71 1.58 7.99 -16.89
C SER A 71 0.79 7.20 -17.95
N LYS A 72 1.22 7.27 -19.20
CA LYS A 72 0.57 6.50 -20.30
C LYS A 72 0.84 4.99 -20.24
N TYR A 73 1.80 4.57 -19.43
CA TYR A 73 2.13 3.15 -19.26
C TYR A 73 1.52 2.55 -17.99
N THR A 74 0.74 3.32 -17.26
CA THR A 74 0.11 2.89 -16.01
C THR A 74 -1.39 3.04 -16.09
N ALA A 75 -2.11 2.23 -15.32
CA ALA A 75 -3.56 2.28 -15.22
C ALA A 75 -3.98 2.33 -13.76
N MET A 76 -5.19 2.85 -13.53
CA MET A 76 -5.81 2.86 -12.20
C MET A 76 -6.76 1.66 -12.08
N PRO A 77 -7.09 1.20 -10.86
CA PRO A 77 -7.95 0.02 -10.68
C PRO A 77 -9.27 0.08 -11.44
N GLU A 78 -9.92 1.24 -11.52
CA GLU A 78 -11.18 1.41 -12.26
C GLU A 78 -11.04 1.09 -13.75
N GLU A 79 -9.88 1.37 -14.33
CA GLU A 79 -9.61 1.11 -15.76
C GLU A 79 -9.42 -0.39 -16.02
N LEU A 80 -9.16 -1.16 -14.98
CA LEU A 80 -8.92 -2.61 -15.05
C LEU A 80 -10.07 -3.43 -14.43
N GLY A 81 -11.25 -2.82 -14.26
CA GLY A 81 -12.40 -3.49 -13.66
C GLY A 81 -12.22 -3.85 -12.20
N GLY A 82 -11.44 -3.07 -11.47
CA GLY A 82 -11.18 -3.30 -10.04
C GLY A 82 -10.16 -4.41 -9.78
N ARG A 83 -9.41 -4.81 -10.81
CA ARG A 83 -8.34 -5.81 -10.67
C ARG A 83 -6.98 -5.15 -10.75
N GLU A 84 -5.96 -5.79 -10.22
CA GLU A 84 -4.59 -5.32 -10.30
C GLU A 84 -3.68 -6.38 -10.91
N ILE A 85 -2.56 -5.92 -11.48
CA ILE A 85 -1.56 -6.80 -12.07
C ILE A 85 -0.40 -7.10 -11.11
N ARG A 86 -0.43 -6.54 -9.93
CA ARG A 86 0.55 -6.78 -8.86
C ARG A 86 -0.18 -6.81 -7.52
N SER A 87 0.49 -7.32 -6.49
CA SER A 87 -0.03 -7.29 -5.13
C SER A 87 0.93 -6.56 -4.20
N ILE A 88 0.38 -5.90 -3.19
CA ILE A 88 1.15 -5.28 -2.12
C ILE A 88 0.73 -5.95 -0.83
N SER A 89 1.71 -6.44 -0.08
CA SER A 89 1.48 -7.07 1.22
C SER A 89 2.15 -6.26 2.31
N LEU A 90 1.37 -5.94 3.33
CA LEU A 90 1.84 -5.28 4.54
C LEU A 90 2.02 -6.35 5.61
N MET A 91 3.22 -6.46 6.13
CA MET A 91 3.52 -7.38 7.22
C MET A 91 3.35 -6.65 8.55
N VAL A 92 2.49 -7.18 9.41
CA VAL A 92 2.15 -6.55 10.69
C VAL A 92 2.31 -7.55 11.83
N SER A 93 2.46 -7.06 13.05
CA SER A 93 2.56 -7.91 14.24
C SER A 93 1.20 -8.31 14.79
N ASP A 94 0.15 -7.52 14.54
CA ASP A 94 -1.20 -7.74 15.05
C ASP A 94 -2.24 -7.45 13.97
N CYS A 95 -2.62 -8.51 13.24
CA CYS A 95 -3.59 -8.38 12.17
C CYS A 95 -5.01 -8.13 12.67
N ASP A 96 -5.35 -8.60 13.88
CA ASP A 96 -6.66 -8.33 14.48
C ASP A 96 -6.85 -6.84 14.75
N ALA A 97 -5.79 -6.17 15.23
CA ALA A 97 -5.83 -4.72 15.48
C ALA A 97 -6.00 -3.94 14.18
N VAL A 98 -5.27 -4.31 13.13
CA VAL A 98 -5.41 -3.66 11.82
C VAL A 98 -6.78 -3.90 11.23
N TYR A 99 -7.32 -5.10 11.39
CA TYR A 99 -8.67 -5.42 10.93
C TYR A 99 -9.72 -4.50 11.56
N ALA A 100 -9.67 -4.35 12.89
CA ALA A 100 -10.59 -3.46 13.59
C ALA A 100 -10.43 -2.00 13.14
N GLN A 101 -9.22 -1.54 12.99
CA GLN A 101 -8.90 -0.18 12.55
C GLN A 101 -9.37 0.08 11.13
N ALA A 102 -9.13 -0.85 10.22
CA ALA A 102 -9.55 -0.74 8.83
C ALA A 102 -11.09 -0.73 8.71
N LYS A 103 -11.77 -1.60 9.45
CA LYS A 103 -13.25 -1.61 9.46
C LYS A 103 -13.81 -0.32 10.02
N ALA A 104 -13.21 0.25 11.05
CA ALA A 104 -13.64 1.53 11.60
C ALA A 104 -13.45 2.69 10.61
N ALA A 105 -12.57 2.53 9.63
CA ALA A 105 -12.34 3.48 8.54
C ALA A 105 -13.09 3.11 7.26
N ASP A 106 -14.11 2.26 7.36
CA ASP A 106 -14.98 1.82 6.26
C ASP A 106 -14.24 1.11 5.11
N ALA A 107 -13.17 0.37 5.42
CA ALA A 107 -12.49 -0.43 4.41
C ALA A 107 -13.39 -1.55 3.90
N GLU A 108 -13.41 -1.74 2.59
CA GLU A 108 -14.10 -2.87 1.97
C GLU A 108 -13.25 -4.14 2.12
N MET A 109 -13.74 -5.13 2.86
CA MET A 109 -13.05 -6.41 2.97
C MET A 109 -13.34 -7.26 1.74
N VAL A 110 -12.29 -7.56 0.98
CA VAL A 110 -12.36 -8.45 -0.19
C VAL A 110 -12.20 -9.90 0.27
N LEU A 111 -11.20 -10.13 1.12
CA LEU A 111 -11.02 -11.40 1.82
C LEU A 111 -10.98 -11.08 3.32
N ASP A 112 -11.92 -11.63 4.06
CA ASP A 112 -12.05 -11.35 5.48
C ASP A 112 -10.88 -11.89 6.28
N LEU A 113 -10.72 -11.41 7.50
CA LEU A 113 -9.65 -11.87 8.40
C LEU A 113 -9.80 -13.36 8.68
N GLU A 114 -8.75 -14.12 8.41
CA GLU A 114 -8.75 -15.56 8.66
C GLU A 114 -7.34 -16.08 8.96
N GLU A 115 -7.28 -17.21 9.64
CA GLU A 115 -6.02 -17.93 9.83
C GLU A 115 -5.61 -18.60 8.52
N LYS A 116 -4.32 -18.56 8.22
CA LYS A 116 -3.77 -19.15 7.00
C LYS A 116 -3.06 -20.47 7.29
N GLY A 117 -3.20 -21.43 6.38
CA GLY A 117 -2.56 -22.75 6.51
C GLY A 117 -1.04 -22.70 6.51
N TYR A 118 -0.45 -21.62 5.96
CA TYR A 118 1.01 -21.41 5.98
C TYR A 118 1.49 -20.66 7.23
N GLY A 119 0.57 -20.27 8.11
CA GLY A 119 0.85 -19.59 9.38
C GLY A 119 0.35 -18.17 9.42
N GLY A 120 -0.03 -17.72 10.62
CA GLY A 120 -0.51 -16.37 10.86
C GLY A 120 -1.93 -16.11 10.38
N LYS A 121 -2.34 -14.85 10.47
CA LYS A 121 -3.63 -14.34 10.01
C LYS A 121 -3.42 -13.36 8.88
N ALA A 122 -4.39 -13.25 8.00
CA ALA A 122 -4.33 -12.28 6.90
C ALA A 122 -5.73 -11.82 6.49
N LEU A 123 -5.76 -10.64 5.88
CA LEU A 123 -6.94 -10.06 5.24
C LEU A 123 -6.54 -9.39 3.94
N THR A 124 -7.52 -9.11 3.09
CA THR A 124 -7.34 -8.24 1.92
C THR A 124 -8.48 -7.24 1.91
N CYS A 125 -8.14 -5.97 1.81
CA CYS A 125 -9.12 -4.90 1.72
C CYS A 125 -8.86 -3.98 0.54
N ARG A 126 -9.88 -3.22 0.15
CA ARG A 126 -9.76 -2.16 -0.85
C ARG A 126 -9.67 -0.80 -0.18
N ASP A 127 -8.87 0.06 -0.75
CA ASP A 127 -8.92 1.47 -0.38
C ASP A 127 -10.05 2.18 -1.15
N PRO A 128 -10.31 3.48 -0.87
CA PRO A 128 -11.42 4.19 -1.51
C PRO A 128 -11.38 4.25 -3.03
N GLU A 129 -10.23 4.04 -3.65
CA GLU A 129 -10.11 4.08 -5.11
C GLU A 129 -9.87 2.70 -5.73
N GLY A 130 -10.01 1.65 -4.93
CA GLY A 130 -10.04 0.28 -5.43
C GLY A 130 -8.71 -0.46 -5.38
N TYR A 131 -7.63 0.14 -4.91
CA TYR A 131 -6.37 -0.58 -4.73
C TYR A 131 -6.51 -1.63 -3.63
N LEU A 132 -5.93 -2.79 -3.88
CA LEU A 132 -5.97 -3.93 -2.96
C LEU A 132 -4.77 -3.89 -2.02
N TRP A 133 -5.04 -4.14 -0.74
CA TRP A 133 -4.03 -4.21 0.30
C TRP A 133 -4.15 -5.54 1.03
N ASN A 134 -3.09 -6.34 0.94
CA ASN A 134 -2.99 -7.58 1.70
C ASN A 134 -2.28 -7.26 3.01
N VAL A 135 -2.85 -7.68 4.12
CA VAL A 135 -2.27 -7.43 5.45
C VAL A 135 -2.18 -8.76 6.17
N GLY A 136 -1.03 -9.06 6.73
CA GLY A 136 -0.86 -10.35 7.40
C GLY A 136 0.30 -10.36 8.37
N THR A 137 0.30 -11.39 9.21
CA THR A 137 1.35 -11.58 10.22
C THR A 137 2.44 -12.56 9.77
N TYR A 138 2.26 -13.21 8.61
CA TYR A 138 3.31 -14.08 8.07
C TYR A 138 4.56 -13.25 7.75
N ASN A 139 5.67 -13.66 8.34
CA ASN A 139 6.96 -13.01 8.14
C ASN A 139 7.91 -13.96 7.40
N PRO A 140 8.13 -13.74 6.08
CA PRO A 140 9.02 -14.61 5.31
C PRO A 140 10.48 -14.54 5.77
N TRP A 141 10.87 -13.51 6.51
CA TRP A 141 12.23 -13.37 7.02
C TRP A 141 12.51 -14.30 8.21
N ASP A 142 11.47 -14.75 8.92
CA ASP A 142 11.61 -15.66 10.06
C ASP A 142 11.83 -17.11 9.63
N ALA A 143 11.46 -17.44 8.37
CA ALA A 143 11.65 -18.79 7.85
C ALA A 143 13.07 -18.93 7.28
N PRO A 144 13.71 -20.12 7.45
CA PRO A 144 15.02 -20.34 6.83
C PRO A 144 14.89 -20.35 5.30
N PRO A 145 15.93 -19.90 4.58
CA PRO A 145 15.92 -19.93 3.12
C PRO A 145 15.72 -21.36 2.61
N LYS A 146 14.92 -21.50 1.56
CA LYS A 146 14.71 -22.76 0.85
C LYS A 146 15.21 -22.63 -0.58
N THR A 147 15.86 -23.65 -1.06
CA THR A 147 16.39 -23.74 -2.42
C THR A 147 15.50 -24.61 -3.31
#